data_3e4ab79c47d9b0ad78b0a60a640370e6
#
_entry.id   3e4ab79c47d9b0ad78b0a60a640370e6
#
_cell.length_a   1.000
_cell.length_b   1.000
_cell.length_c   1.000
_cell.angle_alpha   90.00
_cell.angle_beta   90.00
_cell.angle_gamma   90.00
#
_symmetry.space_group_name_H-M   'P 1'
#
loop_
_entity.id
_entity.type
_entity.pdbx_description
1 polymer ?
#
loop_
_entity_poly.entity_id
_entity_poly.type
_entity_poly.pdbx_seq_one_letter_code
_entity_poly.pdbx_strand_id
1 'polypeptide(L)'
;MIHVIDFCKTWWARIATKEMVFVGIVTLAASLVASWLKQFPGFSLFGALIIALLIGMAAQFPIRKWYSSRSVEHRSGVKDAAGLISNKLLRLGIILLGFKLNLTVLFTQGIKCLPIAAVVVTLTIVVCYVIARKFGVDPQLAILVAGGTGICGAAAVMGLSGSIKVPPEKEDEKANNEVMAVAIIAIMGTIFALLEITLGPLTGLSKTQLGITAGASLHEIAHAVAAGDAFGAVDIATIMKLSRVLMLVFAAIVIAVWWDKNHSEMPADGKRKVSFPWFMLGFIGASIIGTFVPFIGAIAPNLVDFAYIVLGMAMAALGINVNFSAIAKKEQKAFLASFITSVLLMCFAAGVSALFF
;
A
#
# COMPACT_ATOMS: atom_id res chain seq x y z
N MET A 1 -24.50 -22.41 -17.39
CA MET A 1 -23.35 -22.67 -18.26
C MET A 1 -23.11 -21.55 -19.27
N ILE A 2 -24.13 -21.04 -19.97
CA ILE A 2 -24.05 -19.95 -20.97
C ILE A 2 -23.47 -18.65 -20.35
N HIS A 3 -23.94 -18.21 -19.19
CA HIS A 3 -23.42 -17.02 -18.50
C HIS A 3 -21.93 -17.07 -18.11
N VAL A 4 -21.41 -18.26 -17.83
CA VAL A 4 -19.99 -18.44 -17.50
C VAL A 4 -19.11 -18.35 -18.75
N ILE A 5 -19.59 -18.90 -19.86
CA ILE A 5 -18.88 -18.86 -21.15
C ILE A 5 -18.83 -17.42 -21.70
N ASP A 6 -19.91 -16.66 -21.60
CA ASP A 6 -19.94 -15.26 -22.01
C ASP A 6 -19.08 -14.37 -21.10
N PHE A 7 -19.07 -14.65 -19.80
CA PHE A 7 -18.17 -14.00 -18.85
C PHE A 7 -16.71 -14.29 -19.18
N CYS A 8 -16.33 -15.54 -19.44
CA CYS A 8 -14.97 -15.89 -19.84
C CYS A 8 -14.56 -15.27 -21.17
N LYS A 9 -15.46 -15.21 -22.17
CA LYS A 9 -15.19 -14.58 -23.46
C LYS A 9 -14.97 -13.06 -23.34
N THR A 10 -15.80 -12.38 -22.56
CA THR A 10 -15.64 -10.92 -22.32
C THR A 10 -14.38 -10.60 -21.54
N TRP A 11 -13.98 -11.43 -20.59
CA TRP A 11 -12.72 -11.30 -19.86
C TRP A 11 -11.52 -11.57 -20.76
N TRP A 12 -11.56 -12.63 -21.56
CA TRP A 12 -10.49 -12.96 -22.49
C TRP A 12 -10.26 -11.84 -23.52
N ALA A 13 -11.34 -11.27 -24.07
CA ALA A 13 -11.27 -10.15 -25.00
C ALA A 13 -10.61 -8.89 -24.40
N ARG A 14 -10.73 -8.67 -23.08
CA ARG A 14 -10.06 -7.56 -22.37
C ARG A 14 -8.59 -7.83 -22.06
N ILE A 15 -8.21 -9.09 -21.87
CA ILE A 15 -6.83 -9.47 -21.50
C ILE A 15 -5.98 -9.73 -22.75
N ALA A 16 -6.57 -10.27 -23.81
CA ALA A 16 -5.85 -10.65 -25.03
C ALA A 16 -5.69 -9.47 -26.02
N THR A 17 -5.47 -8.26 -25.51
CA THR A 17 -5.19 -7.08 -26.35
C THR A 17 -3.68 -6.85 -26.49
N LYS A 18 -3.26 -6.26 -27.60
CA LYS A 18 -1.84 -5.89 -27.82
C LYS A 18 -1.35 -4.90 -26.78
N GLU A 19 -2.22 -3.99 -26.37
CA GLU A 19 -1.97 -3.00 -25.32
C GLU A 19 -1.73 -3.66 -23.95
N MET A 20 -2.50 -4.69 -23.62
CA MET A 20 -2.32 -5.44 -22.37
C MET A 20 -0.97 -6.15 -22.33
N VAL A 21 -0.58 -6.83 -23.41
CA VAL A 21 0.72 -7.50 -23.51
C VAL A 21 1.85 -6.47 -23.41
N PHE A 22 1.74 -5.36 -24.15
CA PHE A 22 2.72 -4.28 -24.12
C PHE A 22 2.90 -3.69 -22.72
N VAL A 23 1.80 -3.28 -22.06
CA VAL A 23 1.83 -2.71 -20.71
C VAL A 23 2.29 -3.76 -19.70
N GLY A 24 1.90 -5.04 -19.88
CA GLY A 24 2.36 -6.15 -19.05
C GLY A 24 3.87 -6.33 -19.10
N ILE A 25 4.47 -6.29 -20.29
CA ILE A 25 5.94 -6.41 -20.46
C ILE A 25 6.64 -5.18 -19.84
N VAL A 26 6.15 -3.98 -20.11
CA VAL A 26 6.75 -2.73 -19.57
C VAL A 26 6.70 -2.72 -18.03
N THR A 27 5.57 -3.09 -17.45
CA THR A 27 5.42 -3.11 -15.98
C THR A 27 6.21 -4.22 -15.34
N LEU A 28 6.35 -5.39 -15.98
CA LEU A 28 7.22 -6.46 -15.51
C LEU A 28 8.69 -6.02 -15.54
N ALA A 29 9.15 -5.45 -16.65
CA ALA A 29 10.51 -4.93 -16.76
C ALA A 29 10.77 -3.85 -15.69
N ALA A 30 9.85 -2.92 -15.49
CA ALA A 30 9.94 -1.90 -14.44
C ALA A 30 10.04 -2.50 -13.04
N SER A 31 9.25 -3.54 -12.75
CA SER A 31 9.27 -4.24 -11.46
C SER A 31 10.59 -4.97 -11.21
N LEU A 32 11.12 -5.67 -12.23
CA LEU A 32 12.39 -6.37 -12.13
C LEU A 32 13.57 -5.40 -11.97
N VAL A 33 13.59 -4.31 -12.73
CA VAL A 33 14.60 -3.24 -12.59
C VAL A 33 14.52 -2.61 -11.21
N ALA A 34 13.31 -2.35 -10.69
CA ALA A 34 13.13 -1.81 -9.35
C ALA A 34 13.64 -2.78 -8.26
N SER A 35 13.38 -4.08 -8.43
CA SER A 35 13.86 -5.12 -7.52
C SER A 35 15.39 -5.28 -7.55
N TRP A 36 16.02 -5.01 -8.69
CA TRP A 36 17.47 -4.98 -8.82
C TRP A 36 18.05 -3.69 -8.22
N LEU A 37 17.48 -2.53 -8.54
CA LEU A 37 17.94 -1.22 -8.03
C LEU A 37 17.88 -1.12 -6.51
N LYS A 38 16.87 -1.71 -5.85
CA LYS A 38 16.76 -1.69 -4.38
C LYS A 38 17.95 -2.33 -3.66
N GLN A 39 18.79 -3.12 -4.35
CA GLN A 39 19.98 -3.76 -3.78
C GLN A 39 21.14 -2.78 -3.59
N PHE A 40 21.13 -1.65 -4.28
CA PHE A 40 22.19 -0.66 -4.15
C PHE A 40 21.98 0.25 -2.94
N PRO A 41 23.07 0.65 -2.26
CA PRO A 41 23.01 1.61 -1.15
C PRO A 41 22.28 2.89 -1.55
N GLY A 42 21.38 3.37 -0.70
CA GLY A 42 20.54 4.53 -0.97
C GLY A 42 19.20 4.18 -1.64
N PHE A 43 19.14 3.28 -2.61
CA PHE A 43 17.88 2.81 -3.19
C PHE A 43 17.12 1.83 -2.29
N SER A 44 17.81 1.13 -1.39
CA SER A 44 17.21 0.23 -0.41
C SER A 44 16.19 0.92 0.51
N LEU A 45 16.39 2.22 0.80
CA LEU A 45 15.47 3.03 1.61
C LEU A 45 14.13 3.30 0.92
N PHE A 46 14.14 3.44 -0.42
CA PHE A 46 12.91 3.70 -1.16
C PHE A 46 12.04 2.45 -1.33
N GLY A 47 12.63 1.26 -1.27
CA GLY A 47 11.92 0.01 -1.53
C GLY A 47 11.52 -0.20 -3.00
N ALA A 48 11.39 -1.48 -3.41
CA ALA A 48 11.13 -1.82 -4.81
C ALA A 48 9.81 -1.25 -5.35
N LEU A 49 8.78 -1.13 -4.52
CA LEU A 49 7.45 -0.69 -4.94
C LEU A 49 7.45 0.78 -5.38
N ILE A 50 8.17 1.63 -4.63
CA ILE A 50 8.29 3.06 -4.94
C ILE A 50 9.14 3.26 -6.18
N ILE A 51 10.26 2.53 -6.28
CA ILE A 51 11.13 2.60 -7.48
C ILE A 51 10.32 2.17 -8.71
N ALA A 52 9.51 1.11 -8.63
CA ALA A 52 8.66 0.68 -9.73
C ALA A 52 7.62 1.73 -10.12
N LEU A 53 7.01 2.42 -9.14
CA LEU A 53 6.11 3.55 -9.39
C LEU A 53 6.82 4.66 -10.15
N LEU A 54 8.00 5.09 -9.70
CA LEU A 54 8.78 6.15 -10.34
C LEU A 54 9.21 5.78 -11.76
N ILE A 55 9.63 4.50 -11.99
CA ILE A 55 9.93 4.00 -13.34
C ILE A 55 8.67 4.06 -14.21
N GLY A 56 7.50 3.65 -13.70
CA GLY A 56 6.22 3.76 -14.39
C GLY A 56 5.87 5.20 -14.76
N MET A 57 6.06 6.13 -13.82
CA MET A 57 5.89 7.58 -14.06
C MET A 57 6.84 8.10 -15.16
N ALA A 58 8.10 7.68 -15.16
CA ALA A 58 9.07 8.04 -16.20
C ALA A 58 8.72 7.42 -17.55
N ALA A 59 8.31 6.14 -17.56
CA ALA A 59 7.89 5.42 -18.77
C ALA A 59 6.63 6.01 -19.44
N GLN A 60 5.81 6.75 -18.69
CA GLN A 60 4.64 7.43 -19.22
C GLN A 60 5.00 8.38 -20.36
N PHE A 61 6.13 9.11 -20.30
CA PHE A 61 6.51 10.09 -21.30
C PHE A 61 6.80 9.47 -22.68
N PRO A 62 7.70 8.47 -22.83
CA PRO A 62 7.93 7.80 -24.09
C PRO A 62 6.68 7.04 -24.58
N ILE A 63 5.90 6.42 -23.69
CA ILE A 63 4.67 5.73 -24.05
C ILE A 63 3.67 6.72 -24.65
N ARG A 64 3.42 7.86 -24.00
CA ARG A 64 2.51 8.90 -24.53
C ARG A 64 2.99 9.45 -25.86
N LYS A 65 4.29 9.70 -26.02
CA LYS A 65 4.87 10.18 -27.28
C LYS A 65 4.68 9.17 -28.40
N TRP A 66 4.91 7.89 -28.14
CA TRP A 66 4.78 6.82 -29.13
C TRP A 66 3.31 6.57 -29.52
N TYR A 67 2.39 6.62 -28.55
CA TYR A 67 0.95 6.47 -28.82
C TYR A 67 0.27 7.77 -29.25
N SER A 68 0.90 8.95 -29.10
CA SER A 68 0.33 10.23 -29.56
C SER A 68 0.13 10.29 -31.07
N SER A 69 0.93 9.54 -31.84
CA SER A 69 0.81 9.39 -33.29
C SER A 69 -0.21 8.33 -33.73
N ARG A 70 -0.83 7.59 -32.78
CA ARG A 70 -1.81 6.53 -33.04
C ARG A 70 -3.23 6.97 -32.69
N SER A 71 -4.23 6.18 -33.13
CA SER A 71 -5.65 6.50 -32.92
C SER A 71 -6.02 6.66 -31.45
N VAL A 72 -7.11 7.39 -31.17
CA VAL A 72 -7.66 7.63 -29.83
C VAL A 72 -7.97 6.30 -29.11
N GLU A 73 -8.37 5.28 -29.86
CA GLU A 73 -8.68 3.93 -29.37
C GLU A 73 -7.48 3.23 -28.74
N HIS A 74 -6.28 3.36 -29.30
CA HIS A 74 -5.05 2.81 -28.72
C HIS A 74 -4.61 3.53 -27.44
N ARG A 75 -4.91 4.84 -27.32
CA ARG A 75 -4.60 5.59 -26.09
C ARG A 75 -5.48 5.15 -24.92
N SER A 76 -6.78 4.96 -25.17
CA SER A 76 -7.69 4.43 -24.15
C SER A 76 -7.32 3.00 -23.79
N GLY A 77 -6.94 2.17 -24.75
CA GLY A 77 -6.51 0.79 -24.52
C GLY A 77 -5.30 0.66 -23.58
N VAL A 78 -4.29 1.54 -23.71
CA VAL A 78 -3.13 1.54 -22.78
C VAL A 78 -3.55 1.96 -21.38
N LYS A 79 -4.40 2.98 -21.23
CA LYS A 79 -4.91 3.45 -19.95
C LYS A 79 -5.73 2.36 -19.26
N ASP A 80 -6.61 1.69 -20.00
CA ASP A 80 -7.45 0.61 -19.51
C ASP A 80 -6.62 -0.62 -19.11
N ALA A 81 -5.62 -0.99 -19.91
CA ALA A 81 -4.69 -2.06 -19.61
C ALA A 81 -3.90 -1.78 -18.33
N ALA A 82 -3.34 -0.58 -18.17
CA ALA A 82 -2.62 -0.19 -16.97
C ALA A 82 -3.55 -0.17 -15.75
N GLY A 83 -4.80 0.29 -15.88
CA GLY A 83 -5.80 0.24 -14.82
C GLY A 83 -6.15 -1.18 -14.39
N LEU A 84 -6.32 -2.10 -15.34
CA LEU A 84 -6.58 -3.52 -15.05
C LEU A 84 -5.39 -4.19 -14.35
N ILE A 85 -4.16 -3.98 -14.85
CA ILE A 85 -2.94 -4.51 -14.27
C ILE A 85 -2.78 -3.98 -12.83
N SER A 86 -2.89 -2.67 -12.64
CA SER A 86 -2.82 -2.04 -11.33
C SER A 86 -3.81 -2.69 -10.36
N ASN A 87 -5.10 -2.68 -10.67
CA ASN A 87 -6.13 -3.17 -9.76
C ASN A 87 -6.08 -4.68 -9.48
N LYS A 88 -5.80 -5.52 -10.48
CA LYS A 88 -5.85 -6.98 -10.31
C LYS A 88 -4.58 -7.54 -9.70
N LEU A 89 -3.42 -7.11 -10.21
CA LEU A 89 -2.15 -7.58 -9.67
C LEU A 89 -1.91 -7.06 -8.26
N LEU A 90 -2.42 -5.86 -7.93
CA LEU A 90 -2.37 -5.37 -6.58
C LEU A 90 -3.06 -6.30 -5.59
N ARG A 91 -4.32 -6.69 -5.88
CA ARG A 91 -5.07 -7.59 -5.00
C ARG A 91 -4.38 -8.95 -4.87
N LEU A 92 -3.87 -9.49 -5.98
CA LEU A 92 -3.11 -10.74 -5.97
C LEU A 92 -1.83 -10.59 -5.13
N GLY A 93 -1.08 -9.51 -5.31
CA GLY A 93 0.14 -9.26 -4.54
C GLY A 93 -0.14 -9.12 -3.04
N ILE A 94 -1.24 -8.46 -2.64
CA ILE A 94 -1.64 -8.37 -1.23
C ILE A 94 -1.99 -9.75 -0.67
N ILE A 95 -2.73 -10.58 -1.39
CA ILE A 95 -3.03 -11.96 -0.98
C ILE A 95 -1.73 -12.74 -0.74
N LEU A 96 -0.80 -12.68 -1.70
CA LEU A 96 0.49 -13.38 -1.60
C LEU A 96 1.37 -12.85 -0.47
N LEU A 97 1.29 -11.56 -0.14
CA LEU A 97 1.99 -11.01 1.02
C LEU A 97 1.52 -11.64 2.35
N GLY A 98 0.33 -12.26 2.37
CA GLY A 98 -0.12 -13.03 3.52
C GLY A 98 0.86 -14.13 3.94
N PHE A 99 1.59 -14.74 3.02
CA PHE A 99 2.62 -15.74 3.33
C PHE A 99 3.81 -15.18 4.13
N LYS A 100 4.00 -13.86 4.16
CA LYS A 100 5.00 -13.21 4.99
C LYS A 100 4.63 -13.18 6.48
N LEU A 101 3.33 -13.24 6.78
CA LEU A 101 2.82 -13.16 8.15
C LEU A 101 2.78 -14.56 8.78
N ASN A 102 3.77 -14.88 9.60
CA ASN A 102 3.75 -16.10 10.42
C ASN A 102 2.91 -15.86 11.68
N LEU A 103 1.72 -16.46 11.72
CA LEU A 103 0.77 -16.30 12.82
C LEU A 103 1.29 -16.88 14.13
N THR A 104 2.05 -17.99 14.09
CA THR A 104 2.63 -18.57 15.30
C THR A 104 3.59 -17.58 15.97
N VAL A 105 4.53 -17.01 15.21
CA VAL A 105 5.46 -16.00 15.71
C VAL A 105 4.71 -14.77 16.23
N LEU A 106 3.68 -14.34 15.51
CA LEU A 106 2.87 -13.19 15.90
C LEU A 106 2.14 -13.42 17.22
N PHE A 107 1.50 -14.59 17.40
CA PHE A 107 0.72 -14.87 18.61
C PHE A 107 1.58 -15.36 19.80
N THR A 108 2.80 -15.83 19.58
CA THR A 108 3.71 -16.23 20.68
C THR A 108 4.62 -15.08 21.12
N GLN A 109 5.36 -14.49 20.19
CA GLN A 109 6.35 -13.45 20.47
C GLN A 109 5.77 -12.03 20.34
N GLY A 110 4.78 -11.84 19.46
CA GLY A 110 4.19 -10.55 19.14
C GLY A 110 2.85 -10.25 19.82
N ILE A 111 2.41 -11.05 20.80
CA ILE A 111 1.08 -10.88 21.41
C ILE A 111 0.89 -9.50 22.05
N LYS A 112 1.93 -8.95 22.66
CA LYS A 112 1.92 -7.58 23.21
C LYS A 112 1.89 -6.51 22.11
N CYS A 113 2.39 -6.82 20.91
CA CYS A 113 2.40 -5.88 19.78
C CYS A 113 1.01 -5.70 19.16
N LEU A 114 0.12 -6.70 19.27
CA LEU A 114 -1.22 -6.64 18.65
C LEU A 114 -2.12 -5.52 19.22
N PRO A 115 -2.34 -5.40 20.53
CA PRO A 115 -3.15 -4.32 21.08
C PRO A 115 -2.51 -2.95 20.82
N ILE A 116 -1.19 -2.86 20.89
CA ILE A 116 -0.46 -1.62 20.58
C ILE A 116 -0.65 -1.26 19.11
N ALA A 117 -0.54 -2.22 18.19
CA ALA A 117 -0.78 -2.00 16.77
C ALA A 117 -2.21 -1.52 16.51
N ALA A 118 -3.20 -2.10 17.18
CA ALA A 118 -4.59 -1.68 17.05
C ALA A 118 -4.80 -0.22 17.48
N VAL A 119 -4.23 0.17 18.63
CA VAL A 119 -4.30 1.55 19.13
C VAL A 119 -3.54 2.50 18.20
N VAL A 120 -2.29 2.18 17.84
CA VAL A 120 -1.46 2.98 16.94
C VAL A 120 -2.15 3.21 15.60
N VAL A 121 -2.65 2.15 14.97
CA VAL A 121 -3.33 2.24 13.66
C VAL A 121 -4.58 3.08 13.76
N THR A 122 -5.43 2.83 14.75
CA THR A 122 -6.70 3.54 14.92
C THR A 122 -6.46 5.03 15.17
N LEU A 123 -5.60 5.36 16.14
CA LEU A 123 -5.29 6.76 16.45
C LEU A 123 -4.66 7.48 15.26
N THR A 124 -3.72 6.83 14.57
CA THR A 124 -3.04 7.45 13.42
C THR A 124 -4.02 7.74 12.29
N ILE A 125 -4.91 6.78 11.96
CA ILE A 125 -5.91 6.98 10.91
C ILE A 125 -6.85 8.13 11.29
N VAL A 126 -7.36 8.15 12.51
CA VAL A 126 -8.30 9.18 12.96
C VAL A 126 -7.63 10.56 12.98
N VAL A 127 -6.45 10.67 13.60
CA VAL A 127 -5.72 11.94 13.73
C VAL A 127 -5.33 12.49 12.35
N CYS A 128 -4.74 11.64 11.49
CA CYS A 128 -4.35 12.05 10.15
C CYS A 128 -5.56 12.50 9.31
N TYR A 129 -6.64 11.73 9.34
CA TYR A 129 -7.87 12.07 8.64
C TYR A 129 -8.43 13.42 9.10
N VAL A 130 -8.54 13.63 10.42
CA VAL A 130 -9.05 14.88 10.99
C VAL A 130 -8.18 16.07 10.61
N ILE A 131 -6.85 15.94 10.72
CA ILE A 131 -5.90 17.01 10.33
C ILE A 131 -6.03 17.32 8.85
N ALA A 132 -6.02 16.29 7.99
CA ALA A 132 -6.15 16.46 6.54
C ALA A 132 -7.47 17.13 6.16
N ARG A 133 -8.57 16.73 6.79
CA ARG A 133 -9.89 17.35 6.56
C ARG A 133 -9.97 18.81 7.04
N LYS A 134 -9.33 19.13 8.16
CA LYS A 134 -9.21 20.53 8.64
C LYS A 134 -8.39 21.39 7.68
N PHE A 135 -7.42 20.83 6.97
CA PHE A 135 -6.67 21.53 5.94
C PHE A 135 -7.42 21.62 4.60
N GLY A 136 -8.63 21.05 4.52
CA GLY A 136 -9.47 21.06 3.31
C GLY A 136 -9.02 20.05 2.25
N VAL A 137 -8.32 18.98 2.65
CA VAL A 137 -7.98 17.86 1.75
C VAL A 137 -9.25 17.09 1.39
N ASP A 138 -9.33 16.64 0.16
CA ASP A 138 -10.44 15.78 -0.30
C ASP A 138 -10.63 14.56 0.61
N PRO A 139 -11.88 14.14 0.92
CA PRO A 139 -12.13 13.02 1.84
C PRO A 139 -11.45 11.72 1.43
N GLN A 140 -11.42 11.42 0.13
CA GLN A 140 -10.83 10.19 -0.37
C GLN A 140 -9.31 10.22 -0.26
N LEU A 141 -8.66 11.32 -0.66
CA LEU A 141 -7.22 11.49 -0.49
C LEU A 141 -6.85 11.46 1.01
N ALA A 142 -7.65 12.14 1.85
CA ALA A 142 -7.42 12.20 3.30
C ALA A 142 -7.42 10.79 3.94
N ILE A 143 -8.40 9.94 3.62
CA ILE A 143 -8.47 8.60 4.20
C ILE A 143 -7.39 7.66 3.66
N LEU A 144 -7.01 7.81 2.38
CA LEU A 144 -5.92 7.04 1.78
C LEU A 144 -4.56 7.40 2.40
N VAL A 145 -4.28 8.69 2.57
CA VAL A 145 -3.06 9.17 3.24
C VAL A 145 -3.06 8.73 4.71
N ALA A 146 -4.19 8.84 5.41
CA ALA A 146 -4.31 8.40 6.79
C ALA A 146 -4.05 6.90 6.96
N GLY A 147 -4.61 6.07 6.09
CA GLY A 147 -4.40 4.63 6.08
C GLY A 147 -2.96 4.24 5.73
N GLY A 148 -2.37 4.91 4.75
CA GLY A 148 -0.96 4.70 4.38
C GLY A 148 -0.01 5.06 5.52
N THR A 149 -0.21 6.21 6.18
CA THR A 149 0.56 6.64 7.36
C THR A 149 0.37 5.66 8.52
N GLY A 150 -0.87 5.23 8.76
CA GLY A 150 -1.23 4.43 9.94
C GLY A 150 -0.87 2.94 9.85
N ILE A 151 -0.76 2.34 8.67
CA ILE A 151 -0.67 0.89 8.54
C ILE A 151 0.67 0.44 7.93
N CYS A 152 0.77 0.37 6.60
CA CYS A 152 1.93 -0.21 5.93
C CYS A 152 2.32 0.47 4.61
N GLY A 153 2.07 1.76 4.50
CA GLY A 153 2.49 2.56 3.36
C GLY A 153 1.65 2.33 2.11
N ALA A 154 2.32 2.20 0.98
CA ALA A 154 1.70 2.04 -0.34
C ALA A 154 0.70 0.87 -0.40
N ALA A 155 1.03 -0.27 0.19
CA ALA A 155 0.14 -1.43 0.22
C ALA A 155 -1.19 -1.14 0.94
N ALA A 156 -1.15 -0.34 2.03
CA ALA A 156 -2.36 0.07 2.75
C ALA A 156 -3.20 1.05 1.93
N VAL A 157 -2.58 2.06 1.30
CA VAL A 157 -3.27 2.99 0.39
C VAL A 157 -4.09 2.20 -0.63
N MET A 158 -3.45 1.27 -1.30
CA MET A 158 -4.08 0.50 -2.35
C MET A 158 -5.13 -0.49 -1.82
N GLY A 159 -4.84 -1.14 -0.68
CA GLY A 159 -5.79 -2.03 -0.02
C GLY A 159 -7.08 -1.31 0.39
N LEU A 160 -6.95 -0.12 0.97
CA LEU A 160 -8.09 0.71 1.36
C LEU A 160 -8.83 1.26 0.14
N SER A 161 -8.11 1.72 -0.88
CA SER A 161 -8.74 2.18 -2.12
C SER A 161 -9.57 1.09 -2.80
N GLY A 162 -9.09 -0.16 -2.78
CA GLY A 162 -9.86 -1.30 -3.27
C GLY A 162 -11.17 -1.57 -2.51
N SER A 163 -11.30 -1.03 -1.29
CA SER A 163 -12.51 -1.12 -0.45
C SER A 163 -13.45 0.07 -0.60
N ILE A 164 -12.98 1.18 -1.18
CA ILE A 164 -13.75 2.41 -1.42
C ILE A 164 -14.36 2.37 -2.82
N LYS A 165 -15.67 2.48 -2.91
CA LYS A 165 -16.39 2.61 -4.17
C LYS A 165 -16.58 4.08 -4.52
N VAL A 166 -16.42 4.40 -5.80
CA VAL A 166 -16.76 5.70 -6.37
C VAL A 166 -17.59 5.49 -7.62
N PRO A 167 -18.41 6.48 -8.05
CA PRO A 167 -19.08 6.44 -9.32
C PRO A 167 -18.08 6.37 -10.49
N PRO A 168 -18.47 5.81 -11.65
CA PRO A 168 -17.57 5.66 -12.80
C PRO A 168 -16.92 6.97 -13.26
N GLU A 169 -17.61 8.10 -13.13
CA GLU A 169 -17.12 9.44 -13.49
C GLU A 169 -15.96 9.91 -12.60
N LYS A 170 -15.81 9.33 -11.39
CA LYS A 170 -14.78 9.67 -10.41
C LYS A 170 -13.62 8.67 -10.34
N GLU A 171 -13.62 7.64 -11.19
CA GLU A 171 -12.55 6.63 -11.20
C GLU A 171 -11.17 7.23 -11.52
N ASP A 172 -11.09 8.21 -12.43
CA ASP A 172 -9.86 8.93 -12.73
C ASP A 172 -9.37 9.78 -11.56
N GLU A 173 -10.28 10.43 -10.83
CA GLU A 173 -9.95 11.18 -9.62
C GLU A 173 -9.44 10.25 -8.52
N LYS A 174 -10.06 9.09 -8.37
CA LYS A 174 -9.64 8.06 -7.44
C LYS A 174 -8.22 7.56 -7.75
N ALA A 175 -7.93 7.25 -9.01
CA ALA A 175 -6.59 6.82 -9.44
C ALA A 175 -5.53 7.91 -9.16
N ASN A 176 -5.85 9.18 -9.38
CA ASN A 176 -4.96 10.29 -9.05
C ASN A 176 -4.73 10.41 -7.52
N ASN A 177 -5.78 10.27 -6.71
CA ASN A 177 -5.69 10.29 -5.25
C ASN A 177 -4.86 9.11 -4.70
N GLU A 178 -4.97 7.92 -5.31
CA GLU A 178 -4.13 6.76 -4.99
C GLU A 178 -2.64 7.08 -5.20
N VAL A 179 -2.30 7.61 -6.38
CA VAL A 179 -0.91 7.96 -6.71
C VAL A 179 -0.38 9.03 -5.78
N MET A 180 -1.16 10.08 -5.52
CA MET A 180 -0.78 11.15 -4.60
C MET A 180 -0.52 10.61 -3.19
N ALA A 181 -1.44 9.79 -2.67
CA ALA A 181 -1.28 9.19 -1.35
C ALA A 181 -0.02 8.32 -1.29
N VAL A 182 0.23 7.47 -2.30
CA VAL A 182 1.43 6.62 -2.37
C VAL A 182 2.70 7.48 -2.41
N ALA A 183 2.74 8.55 -3.23
CA ALA A 183 3.90 9.42 -3.33
C ALA A 183 4.20 10.15 -2.00
N ILE A 184 3.16 10.69 -1.35
CA ILE A 184 3.29 11.35 -0.04
C ILE A 184 3.86 10.36 0.99
N ILE A 185 3.29 9.17 1.08
CA ILE A 185 3.69 8.15 2.06
C ILE A 185 5.12 7.64 1.80
N ALA A 186 5.50 7.52 0.54
CA ALA A 186 6.85 7.14 0.14
C ALA A 186 7.91 8.14 0.65
N ILE A 187 7.65 9.42 0.42
CA ILE A 187 8.54 10.51 0.87
C ILE A 187 8.59 10.55 2.41
N MET A 188 7.41 10.50 3.06
CA MET A 188 7.33 10.46 4.53
C MET A 188 8.08 9.28 5.10
N GLY A 189 7.88 8.07 4.53
CA GLY A 189 8.54 6.86 4.99
C GLY A 189 10.06 6.98 4.96
N THR A 190 10.62 7.54 3.89
CA THR A 190 12.06 7.76 3.76
C THR A 190 12.58 8.80 4.76
N ILE A 191 11.89 9.95 4.87
CA ILE A 191 12.26 11.00 5.82
C ILE A 191 12.28 10.45 7.24
N PHE A 192 11.20 9.81 7.68
CA PHE A 192 11.08 9.31 9.04
C PHE A 192 11.98 8.11 9.33
N ALA A 193 12.28 7.26 8.33
CA ALA A 193 13.28 6.21 8.49
C ALA A 193 14.67 6.79 8.78
N LEU A 194 15.08 7.81 8.01
CA LEU A 194 16.35 8.49 8.25
C LEU A 194 16.37 9.22 9.60
N LEU A 195 15.27 9.89 9.96
CA LEU A 195 15.15 10.56 11.27
C LEU A 195 15.26 9.56 12.42
N GLU A 196 14.57 8.42 12.36
CA GLU A 196 14.63 7.42 13.42
C GLU A 196 15.98 6.73 13.51
N ILE A 197 16.61 6.39 12.39
CA ILE A 197 17.96 5.79 12.39
C ILE A 197 18.97 6.74 13.01
N THR A 198 18.86 8.05 12.76
CA THR A 198 19.82 9.04 13.26
C THR A 198 19.52 9.50 14.68
N LEU A 199 18.27 9.77 15.01
CA LEU A 199 17.85 10.30 16.30
C LEU A 199 17.55 9.21 17.35
N GLY A 200 17.12 8.03 16.91
CA GLY A 200 16.74 6.92 17.79
C GLY A 200 17.81 6.59 18.83
N PRO A 201 19.09 6.38 18.46
CA PRO A 201 20.15 6.09 19.42
C PRO A 201 20.37 7.19 20.48
N LEU A 202 19.97 8.43 20.19
CA LEU A 202 20.11 9.57 21.11
C LEU A 202 19.01 9.63 22.16
N THR A 203 17.93 8.85 22.01
CA THR A 203 16.78 8.86 22.94
C THR A 203 17.04 8.12 24.24
N GLY A 204 18.09 7.33 24.33
CA GLY A 204 18.39 6.47 25.48
C GLY A 204 17.49 5.22 25.58
N LEU A 205 16.64 4.96 24.58
CA LEU A 205 15.81 3.75 24.51
C LEU A 205 16.68 2.49 24.28
N SER A 206 16.26 1.36 24.86
CA SER A 206 16.88 0.06 24.62
C SER A 206 16.72 -0.38 23.16
N LYS A 207 17.53 -1.33 22.69
CA LYS A 207 17.43 -1.88 21.34
C LYS A 207 16.01 -2.41 21.04
N THR A 208 15.41 -3.13 21.99
CA THR A 208 14.03 -3.62 21.84
C THR A 208 13.03 -2.48 21.68
N GLN A 209 13.15 -1.44 22.52
CA GLN A 209 12.29 -0.27 22.46
C GLN A 209 12.45 0.48 21.13
N LEU A 210 13.67 0.64 20.63
CA LEU A 210 13.94 1.23 19.32
C LEU A 210 13.33 0.40 18.17
N GLY A 211 13.44 -0.94 18.25
CA GLY A 211 12.81 -1.84 17.29
C GLY A 211 11.28 -1.72 17.29
N ILE A 212 10.66 -1.68 18.47
CA ILE A 212 9.21 -1.47 18.62
C ILE A 212 8.81 -0.10 18.04
N THR A 213 9.57 0.95 18.37
CA THR A 213 9.32 2.30 17.84
C THR A 213 9.34 2.27 16.31
N ALA A 214 10.40 1.74 15.70
CA ALA A 214 10.54 1.65 14.25
C ALA A 214 9.40 0.86 13.59
N GLY A 215 9.01 -0.28 14.16
CA GLY A 215 7.88 -1.07 13.67
C GLY A 215 6.54 -0.36 13.82
N ALA A 216 6.37 0.43 14.92
CA ALA A 216 5.13 1.13 15.25
C ALA A 216 4.96 2.46 14.51
N SER A 217 6.03 3.16 14.14
CA SER A 217 5.97 4.51 13.53
C SER A 217 6.22 4.49 12.03
N LEU A 218 7.22 3.76 11.55
CA LEU A 218 7.64 3.80 10.15
C LEU A 218 6.56 3.30 9.20
N HIS A 219 6.53 3.86 7.98
CA HIS A 219 5.44 3.68 7.05
C HIS A 219 5.51 2.32 6.34
N GLU A 220 6.67 1.90 5.87
CA GLU A 220 6.82 0.64 5.12
C GLU A 220 7.60 -0.43 5.87
N ILE A 221 7.41 -1.70 5.49
CA ILE A 221 8.14 -2.83 6.07
C ILE A 221 9.65 -2.67 5.85
N ALA A 222 10.05 -2.20 4.64
CA ALA A 222 11.46 -1.99 4.32
C ALA A 222 12.12 -0.97 5.26
N HIS A 223 11.43 0.11 5.58
CA HIS A 223 11.91 1.14 6.52
C HIS A 223 12.06 0.57 7.94
N ALA A 224 11.06 -0.19 8.40
CA ALA A 224 11.11 -0.81 9.73
C ALA A 224 12.23 -1.85 9.85
N VAL A 225 12.49 -2.62 8.78
CA VAL A 225 13.61 -3.57 8.72
C VAL A 225 14.94 -2.83 8.72
N ALA A 226 15.09 -1.77 7.90
CA ALA A 226 16.33 -1.00 7.81
C ALA A 226 16.67 -0.31 9.15
N ALA A 227 15.68 0.30 9.80
CA ALA A 227 15.86 0.91 11.12
C ALA A 227 16.12 -0.17 12.20
N GLY A 228 15.39 -1.28 12.14
CA GLY A 228 15.63 -2.43 13.03
C GLY A 228 17.03 -3.00 12.91
N ASP A 229 17.60 -3.06 11.69
CA ASP A 229 18.97 -3.48 11.44
C ASP A 229 19.97 -2.51 12.06
N ALA A 230 19.77 -1.21 11.82
CA ALA A 230 20.61 -0.16 12.42
C ALA A 230 20.62 -0.21 13.97
N PHE A 231 19.53 -0.66 14.60
CA PHE A 231 19.41 -0.79 16.07
C PHE A 231 19.80 -2.18 16.59
N GLY A 232 20.04 -3.16 15.71
CA GLY A 232 20.21 -4.57 16.08
C GLY A 232 18.94 -5.20 16.66
N ALA A 233 17.78 -4.86 16.13
CA ALA A 233 16.44 -5.23 16.60
C ALA A 233 15.45 -5.55 15.44
N VAL A 234 15.95 -6.19 14.36
CA VAL A 234 15.18 -6.48 13.14
C VAL A 234 13.93 -7.30 13.44
N ASP A 235 14.06 -8.35 14.25
CA ASP A 235 12.97 -9.30 14.51
C ASP A 235 11.78 -8.60 15.16
N ILE A 236 12.02 -7.86 16.25
CA ILE A 236 10.94 -7.19 16.97
C ILE A 236 10.35 -6.02 16.17
N ALA A 237 11.15 -5.29 15.39
CA ALA A 237 10.68 -4.25 14.49
C ALA A 237 9.77 -4.85 13.41
N THR A 238 10.14 -6.00 12.86
CA THR A 238 9.35 -6.72 11.86
C THR A 238 8.05 -7.26 12.46
N ILE A 239 8.08 -7.87 13.65
CA ILE A 239 6.90 -8.39 14.35
C ILE A 239 5.91 -7.24 14.62
N MET A 240 6.38 -6.13 15.15
CA MET A 240 5.54 -4.95 15.40
C MET A 240 4.93 -4.41 14.10
N LYS A 241 5.73 -4.32 13.03
CA LYS A 241 5.24 -3.87 11.73
C LYS A 241 4.22 -4.82 11.11
N LEU A 242 4.43 -6.13 11.19
CA LEU A 242 3.48 -7.13 10.70
C LEU A 242 2.17 -7.14 11.52
N SER A 243 2.23 -6.83 12.82
CA SER A 243 1.04 -6.61 13.65
C SER A 243 0.18 -5.47 13.10
N ARG A 244 0.80 -4.36 12.65
CA ARG A 244 0.08 -3.25 11.98
C ARG A 244 -0.49 -3.69 10.63
N VAL A 245 0.26 -4.49 9.85
CA VAL A 245 -0.24 -5.02 8.56
C VAL A 245 -1.49 -5.86 8.77
N LEU A 246 -1.55 -6.67 9.82
CA LEU A 246 -2.75 -7.44 10.16
C LEU A 246 -3.96 -6.51 10.42
N MET A 247 -3.75 -5.35 11.02
CA MET A 247 -4.82 -4.38 11.26
C MET A 247 -5.41 -3.81 9.97
N LEU A 248 -4.74 -3.94 8.82
CA LEU A 248 -5.28 -3.54 7.51
C LEU A 248 -6.62 -4.22 7.21
N VAL A 249 -6.79 -5.48 7.60
CA VAL A 249 -8.03 -6.24 7.40
C VAL A 249 -9.20 -5.56 8.10
N PHE A 250 -9.02 -5.24 9.37
CA PHE A 250 -10.05 -4.58 10.19
C PHE A 250 -10.30 -3.15 9.70
N ALA A 251 -9.24 -2.39 9.44
CA ALA A 251 -9.32 -1.03 8.92
C ALA A 251 -10.05 -0.98 7.57
N ALA A 252 -9.77 -1.91 6.65
CA ALA A 252 -10.42 -1.96 5.35
C ALA A 252 -11.93 -2.21 5.47
N ILE A 253 -12.37 -3.07 6.39
CA ILE A 253 -13.79 -3.33 6.64
C ILE A 253 -14.46 -2.10 7.24
N VAL A 254 -13.87 -1.53 8.29
CA VAL A 254 -14.42 -0.36 9.00
C VAL A 254 -14.52 0.84 8.04
N ILE A 255 -13.46 1.11 7.29
CA ILE A 255 -13.42 2.21 6.32
C ILE A 255 -14.40 1.98 5.17
N ALA A 256 -14.55 0.74 4.66
CA ALA A 256 -15.52 0.44 3.62
C ALA A 256 -16.96 0.74 4.09
N VAL A 257 -17.32 0.28 5.29
CA VAL A 257 -18.65 0.52 5.87
C VAL A 257 -18.88 2.01 6.14
N TRP A 258 -17.88 2.68 6.74
CA TRP A 258 -17.94 4.10 7.03
C TRP A 258 -18.04 4.95 5.75
N TRP A 259 -17.25 4.61 4.72
CA TRP A 259 -17.26 5.31 3.44
C TRP A 259 -18.62 5.19 2.73
N ASP A 260 -19.13 3.97 2.65
CA ASP A 260 -20.43 3.70 2.02
C ASP A 260 -21.56 4.43 2.72
N LYS A 261 -21.48 4.53 4.05
CA LYS A 261 -22.49 5.25 4.86
C LYS A 261 -22.48 6.76 4.64
N ASN A 262 -21.30 7.37 4.45
CA ASN A 262 -21.16 8.83 4.49
C ASN A 262 -20.94 9.48 3.11
N HIS A 263 -20.50 8.72 2.10
CA HIS A 263 -20.08 9.26 0.80
C HIS A 263 -20.75 8.61 -0.41
N SER A 264 -21.49 7.52 -0.24
CA SER A 264 -22.24 6.90 -1.32
C SER A 264 -23.67 7.45 -1.37
N GLU A 265 -24.12 7.80 -2.58
CA GLU A 265 -25.51 8.12 -2.81
C GLU A 265 -26.40 6.91 -2.51
N MET A 266 -27.57 7.11 -1.93
CA MET A 266 -28.50 6.02 -1.67
C MET A 266 -28.98 5.43 -3.00
N PRO A 267 -28.80 4.11 -3.23
CA PRO A 267 -29.38 3.46 -4.40
C PRO A 267 -30.90 3.64 -4.43
N ALA A 268 -31.49 3.71 -5.62
CA ALA A 268 -32.93 3.86 -5.79
C ALA A 268 -33.76 2.75 -5.11
N ASP A 269 -33.16 1.57 -4.86
CA ASP A 269 -33.79 0.43 -4.17
C ASP A 269 -33.62 0.48 -2.63
N GLY A 270 -33.01 1.52 -2.08
CA GLY A 270 -32.81 1.72 -0.64
C GLY A 270 -31.85 0.70 0.02
N LYS A 271 -31.26 -0.23 -0.73
CA LYS A 271 -30.35 -1.26 -0.19
C LYS A 271 -28.89 -0.89 -0.44
N ARG A 272 -28.18 -0.54 0.61
CA ARG A 272 -26.73 -0.31 0.55
C ARG A 272 -25.99 -1.66 0.44
N LYS A 273 -25.25 -1.86 -0.65
CA LYS A 273 -24.33 -2.99 -0.80
C LYS A 273 -22.93 -2.58 -0.38
N VAL A 274 -22.57 -2.86 0.86
CA VAL A 274 -21.21 -2.63 1.35
C VAL A 274 -20.22 -3.48 0.53
N SER A 275 -19.16 -2.83 0.03
CA SER A 275 -18.12 -3.53 -0.71
C SER A 275 -17.19 -4.24 0.26
N PHE A 276 -17.41 -5.54 0.47
CA PHE A 276 -16.49 -6.33 1.27
C PHE A 276 -15.18 -6.59 0.49
N PRO A 277 -14.01 -6.29 1.07
CA PRO A 277 -12.73 -6.48 0.40
C PRO A 277 -12.29 -7.96 0.44
N TRP A 278 -12.86 -8.79 -0.41
CA TRP A 278 -12.64 -10.24 -0.46
C TRP A 278 -11.17 -10.67 -0.52
N PHE A 279 -10.31 -9.84 -1.12
CA PHE A 279 -8.88 -10.12 -1.17
C PHE A 279 -8.20 -10.10 0.22
N MET A 280 -8.81 -9.45 1.22
CA MET A 280 -8.35 -9.51 2.60
C MET A 280 -8.55 -10.89 3.23
N LEU A 281 -9.64 -11.59 2.89
CA LEU A 281 -9.81 -12.99 3.27
C LEU A 281 -8.74 -13.87 2.63
N GLY A 282 -8.39 -13.58 1.37
CA GLY A 282 -7.26 -14.23 0.70
C GLY A 282 -5.94 -14.02 1.43
N PHE A 283 -5.68 -12.79 1.92
CA PHE A 283 -4.50 -12.47 2.74
C PHE A 283 -4.46 -13.30 4.03
N ILE A 284 -5.59 -13.35 4.77
CA ILE A 284 -5.68 -14.17 6.00
C ILE A 284 -5.50 -15.66 5.66
N GLY A 285 -6.17 -16.15 4.62
CA GLY A 285 -6.05 -17.53 4.16
C GLY A 285 -4.60 -17.90 3.82
N ALA A 286 -3.89 -17.05 3.09
CA ALA A 286 -2.48 -17.22 2.78
C ALA A 286 -1.60 -17.23 4.05
N SER A 287 -1.90 -16.38 5.04
CA SER A 287 -1.20 -16.37 6.33
C SER A 287 -1.41 -17.66 7.11
N ILE A 288 -2.64 -18.18 7.14
CA ILE A 288 -2.95 -19.45 7.80
C ILE A 288 -2.24 -20.61 7.09
N ILE A 289 -2.36 -20.69 5.76
CA ILE A 289 -1.74 -21.77 4.97
C ILE A 289 -0.22 -21.71 5.10
N GLY A 290 0.40 -20.53 4.97
CA GLY A 290 1.85 -20.35 5.11
C GLY A 290 2.38 -20.68 6.51
N THR A 291 1.54 -20.50 7.55
CA THR A 291 1.92 -20.81 8.93
C THR A 291 1.78 -22.29 9.27
N PHE A 292 0.67 -22.93 8.87
CA PHE A 292 0.31 -24.27 9.36
C PHE A 292 0.56 -25.41 8.36
N VAL A 293 0.86 -25.10 7.09
CA VAL A 293 1.18 -26.13 6.08
C VAL A 293 2.69 -26.12 5.84
N PRO A 294 3.45 -27.11 6.36
CA PRO A 294 4.93 -27.08 6.35
C PRO A 294 5.53 -26.96 4.94
N PHE A 295 4.96 -27.67 3.96
CA PHE A 295 5.41 -27.60 2.55
C PHE A 295 5.26 -26.17 1.99
N ILE A 296 4.14 -25.52 2.26
CA ILE A 296 3.89 -24.14 1.80
C ILE A 296 4.75 -23.16 2.57
N GLY A 297 4.94 -23.39 3.89
CA GLY A 297 5.86 -22.60 4.71
C GLY A 297 7.31 -22.61 4.17
N ALA A 298 7.77 -23.74 3.64
CA ALA A 298 9.10 -23.86 3.04
C ALA A 298 9.25 -23.02 1.75
N ILE A 299 8.22 -22.85 0.95
CA ILE A 299 8.23 -22.04 -0.28
C ILE A 299 7.70 -20.62 -0.07
N ALA A 300 7.23 -20.28 1.13
CA ALA A 300 6.67 -18.97 1.45
C ALA A 300 7.62 -17.80 1.08
N PRO A 301 8.95 -17.86 1.31
CA PRO A 301 9.86 -16.82 0.86
C PRO A 301 9.78 -16.53 -0.64
N ASN A 302 9.75 -17.59 -1.47
CA ASN A 302 9.64 -17.45 -2.93
C ASN A 302 8.29 -16.85 -3.35
N LEU A 303 7.19 -17.21 -2.65
CA LEU A 303 5.87 -16.64 -2.87
C LEU A 303 5.81 -15.16 -2.49
N VAL A 304 6.52 -14.76 -1.42
CA VAL A 304 6.66 -13.36 -1.02
C VAL A 304 7.48 -12.57 -2.02
N ASP A 305 8.58 -13.12 -2.53
CA ASP A 305 9.38 -12.47 -3.59
C ASP A 305 8.55 -12.28 -4.86
N PHE A 306 7.79 -13.31 -5.26
CA PHE A 306 6.83 -13.19 -6.36
C PHE A 306 5.75 -12.14 -6.09
N ALA A 307 5.23 -12.05 -4.85
CA ALA A 307 4.30 -11.00 -4.45
C ALA A 307 4.87 -9.59 -4.67
N TYR A 308 6.14 -9.37 -4.33
CA TYR A 308 6.80 -8.08 -4.56
C TYR A 308 6.96 -7.77 -6.05
N ILE A 309 7.21 -8.75 -6.91
CA ILE A 309 7.24 -8.55 -8.36
C ILE A 309 5.86 -8.14 -8.87
N VAL A 310 4.82 -8.86 -8.48
CA VAL A 310 3.42 -8.58 -8.85
C VAL A 310 2.96 -7.20 -8.37
N LEU A 311 3.30 -6.84 -7.13
CA LEU A 311 3.02 -5.51 -6.58
C LEU A 311 3.82 -4.42 -7.31
N GLY A 312 5.07 -4.68 -7.63
CA GLY A 312 5.91 -3.76 -8.43
C GLY A 312 5.31 -3.50 -9.82
N MET A 313 4.78 -4.55 -10.48
CA MET A 313 4.03 -4.38 -11.74
C MET A 313 2.80 -3.51 -11.56
N ALA A 314 2.03 -3.74 -10.50
CA ALA A 314 0.84 -2.93 -10.18
C ALA A 314 1.21 -1.46 -9.94
N MET A 315 2.29 -1.21 -9.21
CA MET A 315 2.80 0.14 -8.94
C MET A 315 3.33 0.84 -10.19
N ALA A 316 4.05 0.13 -11.06
CA ALA A 316 4.50 0.68 -12.34
C ALA A 316 3.31 1.01 -13.26
N ALA A 317 2.29 0.14 -13.31
CA ALA A 317 1.06 0.39 -14.06
C ALA A 317 0.31 1.63 -13.54
N LEU A 318 0.25 1.79 -12.21
CA LEU A 318 -0.30 2.99 -11.58
C LEU A 318 0.49 4.22 -12.02
N GLY A 319 1.84 4.16 -12.01
CA GLY A 319 2.73 5.24 -12.44
C GLY A 319 2.49 5.67 -13.90
N ILE A 320 2.22 4.72 -14.80
CA ILE A 320 1.91 5.01 -16.22
C ILE A 320 0.64 5.86 -16.36
N ASN A 321 -0.32 5.70 -15.45
CA ASN A 321 -1.61 6.41 -15.49
C ASN A 321 -1.61 7.76 -14.76
N VAL A 322 -0.50 8.19 -14.17
CA VAL A 322 -0.39 9.42 -13.39
C VAL A 322 -0.74 10.67 -14.20
N ASN A 323 -1.52 11.55 -13.62
CA ASN A 323 -1.77 12.89 -14.15
C ASN A 323 -1.00 13.96 -13.35
N PHE A 324 0.20 14.31 -13.81
CA PHE A 324 1.08 15.29 -13.15
C PHE A 324 0.45 16.67 -12.92
N SER A 325 -0.41 17.13 -13.84
CA SER A 325 -1.03 18.45 -13.73
C SER A 325 -2.11 18.51 -12.65
N ALA A 326 -2.74 17.38 -12.33
CA ALA A 326 -3.72 17.27 -11.24
C ALA A 326 -3.01 17.18 -9.88
N ILE A 327 -1.81 16.60 -9.85
CA ILE A 327 -1.01 16.35 -8.65
C ILE A 327 -0.50 17.67 -8.04
N ALA A 328 0.08 18.56 -8.83
CA ALA A 328 0.83 19.73 -8.36
C ALA A 328 0.03 20.76 -7.53
N LYS A 329 -1.30 20.74 -7.54
CA LYS A 329 -2.14 21.75 -6.87
C LYS A 329 -2.78 21.30 -5.54
N LYS A 330 -2.91 19.99 -5.30
CA LYS A 330 -3.63 19.44 -4.12
C LYS A 330 -2.69 18.87 -3.03
N GLU A 331 -1.40 18.71 -3.31
CA GLU A 331 -0.47 17.88 -2.52
C GLU A 331 0.01 18.49 -1.21
N GLN A 332 0.28 19.79 -1.17
CA GLN A 332 0.96 20.42 -0.04
C GLN A 332 0.21 20.22 1.29
N LYS A 333 -1.12 20.32 1.27
CA LYS A 333 -1.96 20.18 2.45
C LYS A 333 -1.99 18.74 2.96
N ALA A 334 -2.11 17.77 2.06
CA ALA A 334 -2.11 16.35 2.41
C ALA A 334 -0.71 15.90 2.90
N PHE A 335 0.36 16.41 2.27
CA PHE A 335 1.73 16.22 2.70
C PHE A 335 1.95 16.74 4.12
N LEU A 336 1.53 17.98 4.40
CA LEU A 336 1.67 18.61 5.71
C LEU A 336 0.87 17.85 6.78
N ALA A 337 -0.34 17.39 6.46
CA ALA A 337 -1.15 16.57 7.36
C ALA A 337 -0.45 15.24 7.71
N SER A 338 0.09 14.56 6.70
CA SER A 338 0.87 13.33 6.89
C SER A 338 2.14 13.60 7.71
N PHE A 339 2.87 14.68 7.43
CA PHE A 339 4.09 15.05 8.17
C PHE A 339 3.80 15.26 9.66
N ILE A 340 2.82 16.12 9.98
CA ILE A 340 2.43 16.39 11.38
C ILE A 340 2.01 15.07 12.06
N THR A 341 1.21 14.26 11.39
CA THR A 341 0.77 12.97 11.94
C THR A 341 1.95 12.02 12.14
N SER A 342 2.91 11.98 11.24
CA SER A 342 4.09 11.11 11.35
C SER A 342 4.99 11.52 12.51
N VAL A 343 5.13 12.83 12.78
CA VAL A 343 5.83 13.33 13.98
C VAL A 343 5.10 12.86 15.25
N LEU A 344 3.78 13.06 15.30
CA LEU A 344 2.97 12.62 16.44
C LEU A 344 3.04 11.10 16.63
N LEU A 345 2.99 10.35 15.54
CA LEU A 345 3.10 8.89 15.53
C LEU A 345 4.45 8.42 16.06
N MET A 346 5.55 9.03 15.61
CA MET A 346 6.90 8.71 16.06
C MET A 346 7.04 8.96 17.58
N CYS A 347 6.61 10.12 18.07
CA CYS A 347 6.62 10.44 19.49
C CYS A 347 5.72 9.49 20.31
N PHE A 348 4.53 9.19 19.82
CA PHE A 348 3.61 8.25 20.46
C PHE A 348 4.19 6.84 20.51
N ALA A 349 4.76 6.35 19.40
CA ALA A 349 5.39 5.04 19.32
C ALA A 349 6.57 4.91 20.29
N ALA A 350 7.43 5.94 20.38
CA ALA A 350 8.54 5.97 21.34
C ALA A 350 8.02 5.96 22.79
N GLY A 351 6.98 6.75 23.10
CA GLY A 351 6.39 6.78 24.44
C GLY A 351 5.77 5.44 24.83
N VAL A 352 4.99 4.82 23.95
CA VAL A 352 4.39 3.49 24.18
C VAL A 352 5.47 2.43 24.33
N SER A 353 6.51 2.50 23.49
CA SER A 353 7.65 1.57 23.58
C SER A 353 8.38 1.69 24.92
N ALA A 354 8.65 2.91 25.38
CA ALA A 354 9.29 3.16 26.68
C ALA A 354 8.48 2.67 27.88
N LEU A 355 7.13 2.69 27.78
CA LEU A 355 6.24 2.31 28.88
C LEU A 355 5.99 0.81 28.98
N PHE A 356 5.96 0.07 27.85
CA PHE A 356 5.48 -1.31 27.80
C PHE A 356 6.56 -2.34 27.46
N PHE A 357 7.73 -1.91 27.03
CA PHE A 357 8.88 -2.75 26.65
C PHE A 357 10.19 -2.26 27.27
#